data_8e326e1785cec837b9d1f4a12a09b3ab
#
_entry.id   8e326e1785cec837b9d1f4a12a09b3ab
#
_cell.length_a   1.000
_cell.length_b   1.000
_cell.length_c   1.000
_cell.angle_alpha   90.00
_cell.angle_beta   90.00
_cell.angle_gamma   90.00
#
_symmetry.space_group_name_H-M   'P 1'
#
loop_
_entity.id
_entity.type
_entity.pdbx_description
1 polymer ?
#
loop_
_entity_poly.entity_id
_entity_poly.type
_entity_poly.pdbx_seq_one_letter_code
_entity_poly.pdbx_strand_id
1 'polypeptide(L)'
;MDPLQALKDRGGVEDAFIAEAERIISDTGKTYDTVFIELGMDKKEVRDFIADYYQVPAFVVPEGFSVKQEVLNYISESSADHYRAVPLLVEDDVLMIGANDPDNLQMREALNFISTNHNLPYRLVYMLDEDIAKVLRFYANLEGDVGDALETLETELDKEIAASLEESSSENRQSYDHIEEDAPVTKIVATILRYAVDGGASDIHIEPTPANVGVRFRVDGSLARSLTLPKNVHMAVVARVKILSSMRLDERRKPQDGRFSATFDDRKIDFRVSVLPTNHGEKVVMRILDTGNGVRTLAESGISAHNIDIIKRVVKEPYGIILISGPTGSGKSTTLRGMIQEVDRETKNVMSLEDPVEYNLEGVSQSQIRPEIGYTFARGLRSALRQDPDIIMVGEIRDTETAQLAIQAALTGHLVLSTIHTNNAIGVIPRLIDMGVDPYLIAPTLKMTIAQRLARTLCKGTGLEEATDPGTLARINNSFKSLPKKYHSLIPQSHTILHPEPTSACMTGYSGRTAVTEVLPIDAEMQELILKNASEEEFFHAARKKGFVTIQEDAIIKALNHEIPFEEMSVFGTKIGASDVESEDYETAVDNLTDIEVAEAIMGNDETASH
;
A
#
# COMPACT_ATOMS: atom_id res chain seq x y z
N MET A 1 2.30 38.99 33.12
CA MET A 1 3.78 38.92 33.26
C MET A 1 4.30 38.34 31.97
N ASP A 2 5.42 38.78 31.44
CA ASP A 2 5.98 38.32 30.18
C ASP A 2 6.79 37.02 30.42
N PRO A 3 6.77 35.99 29.52
CA PRO A 3 7.61 34.80 29.62
C PRO A 3 9.10 35.07 29.81
N LEU A 4 9.65 36.16 29.23
CA LEU A 4 11.01 36.61 29.43
C LEU A 4 11.28 37.00 30.90
N GLN A 5 10.37 37.74 31.51
CA GLN A 5 10.50 38.13 32.91
C GLN A 5 10.39 36.93 33.85
N ALA A 6 9.50 35.99 33.52
CA ALA A 6 9.37 34.74 34.27
C ALA A 6 10.63 33.85 34.16
N LEU A 7 11.29 33.83 33.01
CA LEU A 7 12.54 33.11 32.81
C LEU A 7 13.68 33.73 33.62
N LYS A 8 13.73 35.08 33.69
CA LYS A 8 14.69 35.83 34.52
C LYS A 8 14.47 35.55 35.99
N ASP A 9 13.23 35.56 36.47
CA ASP A 9 12.88 35.36 37.89
C ASP A 9 13.17 33.91 38.35
N ARG A 10 13.09 32.92 37.42
CA ARG A 10 13.44 31.53 37.70
C ARG A 10 14.94 31.32 37.94
N GLY A 11 15.79 32.22 37.42
CA GLY A 11 17.24 32.11 37.52
C GLY A 11 17.83 30.99 36.66
N GLY A 12 19.14 31.03 36.45
CA GLY A 12 19.85 30.03 35.64
C GLY A 12 20.16 30.45 34.20
N VAL A 13 19.73 31.66 33.82
CA VAL A 13 20.01 32.25 32.50
C VAL A 13 20.73 33.56 32.68
N GLU A 14 21.76 33.84 31.88
CA GLU A 14 22.54 35.07 31.94
C GLU A 14 21.72 36.30 31.49
N ASP A 15 21.92 37.46 32.11
CA ASP A 15 21.24 38.71 31.70
C ASP A 15 21.50 39.06 30.22
N ALA A 16 22.63 38.66 29.67
CA ALA A 16 22.94 38.81 28.23
C ALA A 16 21.99 38.04 27.32
N PHE A 17 21.57 36.83 27.72
CA PHE A 17 20.60 36.03 26.99
C PHE A 17 19.22 36.70 26.95
N ILE A 18 18.76 37.22 28.10
CA ILE A 18 17.46 37.91 28.20
C ILE A 18 17.44 39.17 27.32
N ALA A 19 18.50 39.98 27.35
CA ALA A 19 18.59 41.18 26.52
C ALA A 19 18.62 40.90 25.03
N GLU A 20 19.31 39.82 24.61
CA GLU A 20 19.36 39.40 23.21
C GLU A 20 18.04 38.80 22.76
N ALA A 21 17.36 37.99 23.59
CA ALA A 21 16.04 37.45 23.31
C ALA A 21 14.99 38.58 23.15
N GLU A 22 14.98 39.58 24.06
CA GLU A 22 14.10 40.74 23.97
C GLU A 22 14.30 41.52 22.66
N ARG A 23 15.56 41.70 22.26
CA ARG A 23 15.93 42.37 21.02
C ARG A 23 15.39 41.61 19.80
N ILE A 24 15.65 40.30 19.72
CA ILE A 24 15.22 39.47 18.58
C ILE A 24 13.69 39.45 18.47
N ILE A 25 12.97 39.28 19.57
CA ILE A 25 11.51 39.27 19.58
C ILE A 25 10.96 40.62 19.11
N SER A 26 11.52 41.73 19.61
CA SER A 26 11.10 43.08 19.20
C SER A 26 11.36 43.37 17.72
N ASP A 27 12.52 42.94 17.19
CA ASP A 27 12.95 43.24 15.82
C ASP A 27 12.28 42.33 14.79
N THR A 28 11.98 41.07 15.14
CA THR A 28 11.54 40.05 14.18
C THR A 28 10.10 39.58 14.36
N GLY A 29 9.47 39.83 15.52
CA GLY A 29 8.14 39.34 15.86
C GLY A 29 8.06 37.82 16.04
N LYS A 30 9.19 37.12 16.19
CA LYS A 30 9.24 35.66 16.44
C LYS A 30 8.65 35.33 17.82
N THR A 31 8.15 34.10 17.94
CA THR A 31 7.60 33.56 19.19
C THR A 31 8.70 33.31 20.22
N TYR A 32 8.36 33.34 21.52
CA TYR A 32 9.31 33.16 22.62
C TYR A 32 10.06 31.83 22.52
N ASP A 33 9.37 30.75 22.25
CA ASP A 33 9.94 29.41 22.11
C ASP A 33 10.97 29.33 20.97
N THR A 34 10.65 29.90 19.82
CA THR A 34 11.55 29.94 18.66
C THR A 34 12.83 30.68 19.02
N VAL A 35 12.73 31.82 19.67
CA VAL A 35 13.91 32.64 20.05
C VAL A 35 14.74 31.95 21.12
N PHE A 36 14.12 31.33 22.14
CA PHE A 36 14.86 30.61 23.18
C PHE A 36 15.64 29.42 22.64
N ILE A 37 15.04 28.69 21.68
CA ILE A 37 15.70 27.57 20.98
C ILE A 37 16.83 28.07 20.07
N GLU A 38 16.64 29.15 19.32
CA GLU A 38 17.69 29.77 18.49
C GLU A 38 18.90 30.26 19.33
N LEU A 39 18.65 30.71 20.54
CA LEU A 39 19.71 31.12 21.48
C LEU A 39 20.34 29.93 22.24
N GLY A 40 19.95 28.71 21.96
CA GLY A 40 20.61 27.46 22.40
C GLY A 40 19.97 26.75 23.59
N MET A 41 18.77 27.12 24.02
CA MET A 41 18.04 26.34 25.04
C MET A 41 17.52 25.00 24.43
N ASP A 42 17.48 23.96 25.25
CA ASP A 42 16.94 22.67 24.86
C ASP A 42 15.42 22.73 24.59
N LYS A 43 14.95 22.15 23.49
CA LYS A 43 13.54 22.20 23.09
C LYS A 43 12.55 21.68 24.14
N LYS A 44 12.92 20.63 24.86
CA LYS A 44 12.09 20.05 25.90
C LYS A 44 12.03 20.99 27.10
N GLU A 45 13.16 21.61 27.47
CA GLU A 45 13.24 22.55 28.56
C GLU A 45 12.42 23.81 28.27
N VAL A 46 12.50 24.36 27.04
CA VAL A 46 11.71 25.52 26.61
C VAL A 46 10.22 25.21 26.66
N ARG A 47 9.81 24.06 26.08
CA ARG A 47 8.41 23.64 26.07
C ARG A 47 7.83 23.49 27.48
N ASP A 48 8.53 22.72 28.32
CA ASP A 48 8.07 22.44 29.68
C ASP A 48 8.02 23.74 30.53
N PHE A 49 8.97 24.65 30.34
CA PHE A 49 8.98 25.96 30.99
C PHE A 49 7.78 26.82 30.59
N ILE A 50 7.50 26.95 29.28
CA ILE A 50 6.41 27.81 28.79
C ILE A 50 5.04 27.20 29.11
N ALA A 51 4.90 25.88 29.06
CA ALA A 51 3.68 25.18 29.47
C ALA A 51 3.37 25.42 30.97
N ASP A 52 4.38 25.32 31.83
CA ASP A 52 4.26 25.65 33.26
C ASP A 52 3.88 27.14 33.50
N TYR A 53 4.46 28.04 32.71
CA TYR A 53 4.16 29.47 32.78
C TYR A 53 2.68 29.76 32.49
N TYR A 54 2.12 29.15 31.41
CA TYR A 54 0.70 29.30 31.04
C TYR A 54 -0.24 28.41 31.85
N GLN A 55 0.28 27.52 32.70
CA GLN A 55 -0.49 26.53 33.48
C GLN A 55 -1.37 25.64 32.61
N VAL A 56 -0.89 25.26 31.43
CA VAL A 56 -1.54 24.34 30.51
C VAL A 56 -0.65 23.13 30.25
N PRO A 57 -1.21 21.93 29.97
CA PRO A 57 -0.40 20.77 29.62
C PRO A 57 0.40 21.02 28.32
N ALA A 58 1.64 20.51 28.26
CA ALA A 58 2.41 20.50 27.03
C ALA A 58 1.98 19.34 26.13
N PHE A 59 1.91 19.58 24.83
CA PHE A 59 1.65 18.55 23.83
C PHE A 59 2.82 18.50 22.83
N VAL A 60 3.27 17.28 22.52
CA VAL A 60 4.30 17.00 21.51
C VAL A 60 3.64 16.24 20.38
N VAL A 61 3.82 16.67 19.15
CA VAL A 61 3.33 15.94 17.99
C VAL A 61 4.13 14.64 17.83
N PRO A 62 3.53 13.45 18.05
CA PRO A 62 4.22 12.18 17.86
C PRO A 62 4.61 11.95 16.39
N GLU A 63 5.64 11.12 16.15
CA GLU A 63 5.94 10.67 14.79
C GLU A 63 4.74 9.90 14.22
N GLY A 64 4.27 10.32 13.02
CA GLY A 64 3.09 9.73 12.38
C GLY A 64 1.74 10.29 12.86
N PHE A 65 1.74 11.33 13.71
CA PHE A 65 0.50 12.00 14.12
C PHE A 65 -0.22 12.63 12.92
N SER A 66 -1.53 12.41 12.82
CA SER A 66 -2.40 13.07 11.85
C SER A 66 -3.67 13.56 12.54
N VAL A 67 -4.20 14.67 12.05
CA VAL A 67 -5.48 15.21 12.54
C VAL A 67 -6.57 14.83 11.56
N LYS A 68 -7.70 14.34 12.06
CA LYS A 68 -8.87 14.01 11.22
C LYS A 68 -9.43 15.29 10.59
N GLN A 69 -9.84 15.20 9.33
CA GLN A 69 -10.44 16.33 8.61
C GLN A 69 -11.63 16.95 9.33
N GLU A 70 -12.48 16.13 9.95
CA GLU A 70 -13.62 16.58 10.74
C GLU A 70 -13.18 17.48 11.91
N VAL A 71 -12.00 17.20 12.49
CA VAL A 71 -11.43 17.98 13.60
C VAL A 71 -10.79 19.27 13.08
N LEU A 72 -10.10 19.22 11.93
CA LEU A 72 -9.53 20.41 11.27
C LEU A 72 -10.61 21.43 10.90
N ASN A 73 -11.79 20.96 10.50
CA ASN A 73 -12.91 21.81 10.09
C ASN A 73 -13.52 22.65 11.23
N TYR A 74 -13.20 22.38 12.50
CA TYR A 74 -13.64 23.25 13.61
C TYR A 74 -12.98 24.61 13.60
N ILE A 75 -11.72 24.72 13.14
CA ILE A 75 -10.97 25.97 13.02
C ILE A 75 -10.55 26.12 11.56
N SER A 76 -10.82 27.24 10.91
CA SER A 76 -10.35 27.46 9.53
C SER A 76 -8.83 27.60 9.48
N GLU A 77 -8.19 27.21 8.38
CA GLU A 77 -6.75 27.33 8.17
C GLU A 77 -6.24 28.76 8.45
N SER A 78 -6.94 29.77 7.89
CA SER A 78 -6.58 31.17 8.11
C SER A 78 -6.65 31.60 9.58
N SER A 79 -7.61 31.07 10.34
CA SER A 79 -7.70 31.31 11.79
C SER A 79 -6.63 30.55 12.56
N ALA A 80 -6.35 29.30 12.17
CA ALA A 80 -5.33 28.47 12.81
C ALA A 80 -3.92 29.05 12.63
N ASP A 81 -3.61 29.54 11.42
CA ASP A 81 -2.33 30.20 11.15
C ASP A 81 -2.23 31.57 11.82
N HIS A 82 -3.29 32.40 11.74
CA HIS A 82 -3.31 33.74 12.34
C HIS A 82 -3.14 33.71 13.86
N TYR A 83 -3.84 32.80 14.54
CA TYR A 83 -3.80 32.69 16.01
C TYR A 83 -2.72 31.72 16.50
N ARG A 84 -2.00 31.04 15.61
CA ARG A 84 -1.06 29.95 15.95
C ARG A 84 -1.73 28.95 16.91
N ALA A 85 -2.96 28.54 16.55
CA ALA A 85 -3.80 27.63 17.34
C ALA A 85 -4.46 26.60 16.43
N VAL A 86 -4.20 25.32 16.68
CA VAL A 86 -4.61 24.20 15.83
C VAL A 86 -5.45 23.19 16.60
N PRO A 87 -6.55 22.65 16.03
CA PRO A 87 -7.30 21.57 16.63
C PRO A 87 -6.52 20.27 16.47
N LEU A 88 -6.50 19.42 17.50
CA LEU A 88 -5.71 18.20 17.54
C LEU A 88 -6.58 16.95 17.48
N LEU A 89 -7.53 16.83 18.41
CA LEU A 89 -8.44 15.70 18.51
C LEU A 89 -9.68 16.08 19.34
N VAL A 90 -10.73 15.25 19.24
CA VAL A 90 -11.89 15.32 20.15
C VAL A 90 -11.86 14.08 21.02
N GLU A 91 -11.82 14.26 22.34
CA GLU A 91 -11.80 13.21 23.35
C GLU A 91 -12.86 13.52 24.40
N ASP A 92 -13.72 12.57 24.74
CA ASP A 92 -14.83 12.73 25.69
C ASP A 92 -15.71 13.96 25.40
N ASP A 93 -16.05 14.22 24.14
CA ASP A 93 -16.78 15.40 23.68
C ASP A 93 -16.10 16.74 24.02
N VAL A 94 -14.78 16.77 24.18
CA VAL A 94 -13.97 17.96 24.38
C VAL A 94 -12.97 18.12 23.24
N LEU A 95 -12.96 19.27 22.57
CA LEU A 95 -12.00 19.60 21.52
C LEU A 95 -10.65 19.99 22.14
N MET A 96 -9.60 19.24 21.89
CA MET A 96 -8.23 19.61 22.29
C MET A 96 -7.63 20.53 21.24
N ILE A 97 -7.14 21.69 21.67
CA ILE A 97 -6.55 22.72 20.81
C ILE A 97 -5.12 23.01 21.28
N GLY A 98 -4.16 22.83 20.38
CA GLY A 98 -2.77 23.23 20.60
C GLY A 98 -2.57 24.71 20.26
N ALA A 99 -1.96 25.47 21.15
CA ALA A 99 -1.68 26.89 20.95
C ALA A 99 -0.27 27.25 21.42
N ASN A 100 0.37 28.20 20.73
CA ASN A 100 1.67 28.74 21.11
C ASN A 100 1.53 29.84 22.15
N ASP A 101 0.46 30.63 22.09
CA ASP A 101 0.11 31.66 23.09
C ASP A 101 -1.29 31.42 23.67
N PRO A 102 -1.42 30.55 24.69
CA PRO A 102 -2.69 30.24 25.34
C PRO A 102 -3.40 31.43 25.97
N ASP A 103 -2.72 32.55 26.25
CA ASP A 103 -3.31 33.75 26.87
C ASP A 103 -3.79 34.80 25.85
N ASN A 104 -3.67 34.55 24.57
CA ASN A 104 -4.16 35.43 23.51
C ASN A 104 -5.69 35.60 23.62
N LEU A 105 -6.13 36.81 23.99
CA LEU A 105 -7.56 37.12 24.21
C LEU A 105 -8.40 36.96 22.95
N GLN A 106 -7.87 37.39 21.79
CA GLN A 106 -8.60 37.32 20.53
C GLN A 106 -8.77 35.87 20.09
N MET A 107 -7.76 35.04 20.28
CA MET A 107 -7.85 33.59 20.04
C MET A 107 -8.92 32.98 20.97
N ARG A 108 -8.90 33.25 22.27
CA ARG A 108 -9.88 32.72 23.22
C ARG A 108 -11.32 33.13 22.87
N GLU A 109 -11.53 34.39 22.44
CA GLU A 109 -12.86 34.85 21.96
C GLU A 109 -13.31 34.07 20.72
N ALA A 110 -12.43 33.87 19.74
CA ALA A 110 -12.72 33.09 18.55
C ALA A 110 -13.04 31.61 18.90
N LEU A 111 -12.26 31.00 19.80
CA LEU A 111 -12.50 29.62 20.25
C LEU A 111 -13.79 29.47 21.05
N ASN A 112 -14.15 30.45 21.88
CA ASN A 112 -15.44 30.47 22.58
C ASN A 112 -16.61 30.54 21.61
N PHE A 113 -16.49 31.32 20.52
CA PHE A 113 -17.51 31.39 19.48
C PHE A 113 -17.66 30.03 18.76
N ILE A 114 -16.55 29.38 18.41
CA ILE A 114 -16.53 28.06 17.78
C ILE A 114 -17.17 27.00 18.71
N SER A 115 -16.75 26.99 19.98
CA SER A 115 -17.28 26.10 21.01
C SER A 115 -18.80 26.24 21.16
N THR A 116 -19.32 27.47 21.17
CA THR A 116 -20.75 27.74 21.30
C THR A 116 -21.52 27.28 20.05
N ASN A 117 -21.00 27.53 18.85
CA ASN A 117 -21.65 27.17 17.59
C ASN A 117 -21.74 25.64 17.39
N HIS A 118 -20.73 24.90 17.83
CA HIS A 118 -20.67 23.44 17.69
C HIS A 118 -21.15 22.68 18.92
N ASN A 119 -21.51 23.41 20.00
CA ASN A 119 -21.87 22.84 21.32
C ASN A 119 -20.80 21.85 21.83
N LEU A 120 -19.52 22.17 21.58
CA LEU A 120 -18.36 21.35 21.87
C LEU A 120 -17.37 22.15 22.75
N PRO A 121 -17.20 21.82 24.03
CA PRO A 121 -16.22 22.48 24.89
C PRO A 121 -14.81 22.22 24.38
N TYR A 122 -13.88 23.12 24.71
CA TYR A 122 -12.48 22.94 24.31
C TYR A 122 -11.53 22.98 25.51
N ARG A 123 -10.33 22.36 25.31
CA ARG A 123 -9.20 22.39 26.24
C ARG A 123 -7.95 22.85 25.48
N LEU A 124 -7.22 23.81 26.07
CA LEU A 124 -5.96 24.27 25.51
C LEU A 124 -4.79 23.42 26.00
N VAL A 125 -3.84 23.16 25.10
CA VAL A 125 -2.53 22.58 25.39
C VAL A 125 -1.46 23.47 24.75
N TYR A 126 -0.30 23.57 25.38
CA TYR A 126 0.81 24.34 24.83
C TYR A 126 1.56 23.51 23.78
N MET A 127 1.88 24.14 22.65
CA MET A 127 2.70 23.56 21.59
C MET A 127 3.78 24.53 21.13
N LEU A 128 4.96 23.99 20.80
CA LEU A 128 6.00 24.77 20.13
C LEU A 128 5.54 25.23 18.75
N ASP A 129 6.03 26.38 18.30
CA ASP A 129 5.68 26.92 16.97
C ASP A 129 6.01 25.94 15.83
N GLU A 130 7.11 25.21 15.93
CA GLU A 130 7.47 24.16 14.96
C GLU A 130 6.47 23.00 14.92
N ASP A 131 5.85 22.64 16.05
CA ASP A 131 4.86 21.57 16.12
C ASP A 131 3.49 22.04 15.60
N ILE A 132 3.13 23.31 15.85
CA ILE A 132 1.98 23.95 15.23
C ILE A 132 2.15 23.97 13.70
N ALA A 133 3.33 24.35 13.20
CA ALA A 133 3.63 24.33 11.78
C ALA A 133 3.49 22.93 11.14
N LYS A 134 3.78 21.84 11.90
CA LYS A 134 3.52 20.47 11.43
C LYS A 134 2.03 20.20 11.28
N VAL A 135 1.21 20.65 12.24
CA VAL A 135 -0.27 20.46 12.18
C VAL A 135 -0.90 21.36 11.12
N LEU A 136 -0.41 22.58 10.92
CA LEU A 136 -0.86 23.47 9.84
C LEU A 136 -0.67 22.86 8.45
N ARG A 137 0.35 22.01 8.25
CA ARG A 137 0.51 21.27 7.00
C ARG A 137 -0.64 20.29 6.70
N PHE A 138 -1.41 19.86 7.71
CA PHE A 138 -2.61 19.06 7.49
C PHE A 138 -3.80 19.87 6.95
N TYR A 139 -3.78 21.21 7.13
CA TYR A 139 -4.73 22.12 6.46
C TYR A 139 -4.35 22.37 5.02
N ALA A 140 -3.06 22.29 4.65
CA ALA A 140 -2.60 22.29 3.27
C ALA A 140 -3.12 21.03 2.56
N ASN A 141 -4.43 20.88 2.60
CA ASN A 141 -5.18 19.80 2.01
C ASN A 141 -5.24 19.97 0.51
N LEU A 142 -5.35 18.83 -0.17
CA LEU A 142 -5.66 18.74 -1.59
C LEU A 142 -6.77 19.73 -2.02
N GLU A 143 -7.77 19.97 -1.17
CA GLU A 143 -8.86 20.94 -1.44
C GLU A 143 -8.40 22.41 -1.35
N GLY A 144 -7.51 22.76 -0.42
CA GLY A 144 -6.97 24.12 -0.30
C GLY A 144 -6.05 24.49 -1.47
N ASP A 145 -5.03 23.68 -1.74
CA ASP A 145 -4.07 23.90 -2.82
C ASP A 145 -4.73 23.86 -4.21
N VAL A 146 -5.74 22.99 -4.37
CA VAL A 146 -6.55 22.93 -5.59
C VAL A 146 -7.54 24.10 -5.64
N GLY A 147 -8.09 24.53 -4.50
CA GLY A 147 -8.97 25.68 -4.39
C GLY A 147 -8.30 26.98 -4.86
N ASP A 148 -7.11 27.26 -4.39
CA ASP A 148 -6.31 28.42 -4.81
C ASP A 148 -5.99 28.40 -6.31
N ALA A 149 -5.67 27.20 -6.84
CA ALA A 149 -5.44 27.04 -8.27
C ALA A 149 -6.72 27.18 -9.11
N LEU A 150 -7.89 26.79 -8.57
CA LEU A 150 -9.20 27.01 -9.21
C LEU A 150 -9.60 28.47 -9.23
N GLU A 151 -9.42 29.21 -8.13
CA GLU A 151 -9.69 30.66 -8.05
C GLU A 151 -8.83 31.44 -9.04
N THR A 152 -7.54 31.06 -9.15
CA THR A 152 -6.62 31.64 -10.14
C THR A 152 -7.10 31.34 -11.56
N LEU A 153 -7.53 30.09 -11.83
CA LEU A 153 -8.05 29.69 -13.14
C LEU A 153 -9.35 30.44 -13.53
N GLU A 154 -10.29 30.58 -12.57
CA GLU A 154 -11.52 31.36 -12.80
C GLU A 154 -11.19 32.83 -13.12
N THR A 155 -10.24 33.42 -12.40
CA THR A 155 -9.78 34.79 -12.62
C THR A 155 -9.12 34.96 -14.00
N GLU A 156 -8.35 33.98 -14.47
CA GLU A 156 -7.74 33.97 -15.81
C GLU A 156 -8.77 33.75 -16.90
N LEU A 157 -9.72 32.84 -16.74
CA LEU A 157 -10.82 32.61 -17.67
C LEU A 157 -11.71 33.86 -17.81
N ASP A 158 -12.02 34.53 -16.71
CA ASP A 158 -12.79 35.79 -16.74
C ASP A 158 -12.04 36.90 -17.49
N LYS A 159 -10.72 37.00 -17.35
CA LYS A 159 -9.86 37.91 -18.10
C LYS A 159 -9.81 37.57 -19.59
N GLU A 160 -9.70 36.29 -19.96
CA GLU A 160 -9.72 35.83 -21.34
C GLU A 160 -11.08 36.07 -22.00
N ILE A 161 -12.19 35.83 -21.28
CA ILE A 161 -13.54 36.12 -21.73
C ILE A 161 -13.72 37.62 -21.92
N ALA A 162 -13.26 38.45 -20.98
CA ALA A 162 -13.31 39.91 -21.11
C ALA A 162 -12.48 40.41 -22.29
N ALA A 163 -11.26 39.89 -22.48
CA ALA A 163 -10.41 40.22 -23.62
C ALA A 163 -11.01 39.75 -24.95
N SER A 164 -11.64 38.57 -25.00
CA SER A 164 -12.30 38.06 -26.21
C SER A 164 -13.57 38.84 -26.58
N LEU A 165 -14.22 39.47 -25.61
CA LEU A 165 -15.37 40.37 -25.84
C LEU A 165 -14.91 41.74 -26.37
N GLU A 166 -13.70 42.20 -26.05
CA GLU A 166 -13.10 43.40 -26.57
C GLU A 166 -12.45 43.21 -27.96
N GLU A 167 -11.97 41.99 -28.29
CA GLU A 167 -11.32 41.68 -29.58
C GLU A 167 -12.25 41.21 -30.71
N SER A 168 -13.57 41.28 -30.56
CA SER A 168 -14.49 40.91 -31.64
C SER A 168 -14.43 41.84 -32.88
N SER A 169 -13.36 42.59 -33.08
CA SER A 169 -13.15 43.50 -34.22
C SER A 169 -11.79 43.35 -34.94
N SER A 170 -11.04 42.28 -34.80
CA SER A 170 -9.91 42.06 -35.73
C SER A 170 -9.54 40.57 -35.86
N GLU A 171 -9.64 40.14 -37.13
CA GLU A 171 -9.15 38.83 -37.60
C GLU A 171 -7.63 38.74 -37.38
N ASN A 172 -7.18 37.85 -36.47
CA ASN A 172 -5.88 37.20 -36.65
C ASN A 172 -5.79 35.90 -35.88
N ARG A 173 -5.78 34.80 -36.64
CA ARG A 173 -5.40 33.45 -36.13
C ARG A 173 -3.90 33.40 -36.06
N GLN A 174 -3.32 33.42 -34.86
CA GLN A 174 -1.94 32.97 -34.64
C GLN A 174 -1.76 32.21 -33.33
N SER A 175 -1.34 30.95 -33.51
CA SER A 175 -0.47 30.09 -32.68
C SER A 175 -0.74 29.93 -31.19
N TYR A 176 -1.30 28.76 -30.88
CA TYR A 176 -1.26 28.10 -29.56
C TYR A 176 0.13 27.50 -29.30
N ASP A 177 1.15 28.29 -29.06
CA ASP A 177 2.51 27.75 -28.87
C ASP A 177 3.24 28.25 -27.62
N HIS A 178 2.56 28.73 -26.59
CA HIS A 178 3.18 28.94 -25.28
C HIS A 178 2.15 28.68 -24.17
N ILE A 179 2.07 27.43 -23.71
CA ILE A 179 1.50 27.13 -22.38
C ILE A 179 2.64 27.35 -21.39
N GLU A 180 2.66 28.49 -20.70
CA GLU A 180 3.59 28.78 -19.62
C GLU A 180 3.48 27.68 -18.54
N GLU A 181 4.61 27.30 -17.95
CA GLU A 181 4.72 26.23 -16.94
C GLU A 181 3.92 26.49 -15.65
N ASP A 182 3.41 27.71 -15.45
CA ASP A 182 2.66 28.15 -14.27
C ASP A 182 1.12 28.15 -14.45
N ALA A 183 0.58 27.53 -15.50
CA ALA A 183 -0.87 27.50 -15.69
C ALA A 183 -1.58 26.79 -14.52
N PRO A 184 -2.69 27.36 -13.99
CA PRO A 184 -3.41 26.82 -12.81
C PRO A 184 -3.77 25.35 -12.92
N VAL A 185 -4.11 24.88 -14.13
CA VAL A 185 -4.43 23.47 -14.41
C VAL A 185 -3.21 22.56 -14.19
N THR A 186 -2.01 23.03 -14.51
CA THR A 186 -0.76 22.30 -14.26
C THR A 186 -0.55 22.12 -12.76
N LYS A 187 -0.80 23.16 -11.98
CA LYS A 187 -0.71 23.12 -10.51
C LYS A 187 -1.72 22.13 -9.94
N ILE A 188 -3.00 22.15 -10.39
CA ILE A 188 -4.03 21.20 -9.96
C ILE A 188 -3.57 19.74 -10.20
N VAL A 189 -3.11 19.43 -11.42
CA VAL A 189 -2.66 18.07 -11.75
C VAL A 189 -1.43 17.69 -10.92
N ALA A 190 -0.45 18.58 -10.77
CA ALA A 190 0.75 18.34 -9.95
C ALA A 190 0.41 18.07 -8.48
N THR A 191 -0.52 18.85 -7.90
CA THR A 191 -1.00 18.66 -6.52
C THR A 191 -1.70 17.31 -6.34
N ILE A 192 -2.58 16.92 -7.28
CA ILE A 192 -3.22 15.59 -7.26
C ILE A 192 -2.19 14.46 -7.29
N LEU A 193 -1.18 14.57 -8.17
CA LEU A 193 -0.13 13.56 -8.29
C LEU A 193 0.73 13.48 -7.02
N ARG A 194 1.16 14.62 -6.48
CA ARG A 194 1.95 14.68 -5.24
C ARG A 194 1.19 14.06 -4.08
N TYR A 195 -0.04 14.49 -3.85
CA TYR A 195 -0.88 13.96 -2.77
C TYR A 195 -1.06 12.44 -2.86
N ALA A 196 -1.24 11.91 -4.07
CA ALA A 196 -1.37 10.47 -4.29
C ALA A 196 -0.06 9.72 -3.99
N VAL A 197 1.09 10.28 -4.36
CA VAL A 197 2.42 9.69 -4.09
C VAL A 197 2.72 9.71 -2.59
N ASP A 198 2.52 10.84 -1.93
CA ASP A 198 2.78 11.01 -0.49
C ASP A 198 1.82 10.16 0.37
N GLY A 199 0.58 10.02 -0.08
CA GLY A 199 -0.43 9.14 0.55
C GLY A 199 -0.28 7.66 0.23
N GLY A 200 0.75 7.23 -0.52
CA GLY A 200 1.00 5.83 -0.86
C GLY A 200 -0.10 5.19 -1.73
N ALA A 201 -0.80 5.99 -2.53
CA ALA A 201 -1.83 5.48 -3.41
C ALA A 201 -1.25 4.62 -4.54
N SER A 202 -1.96 3.57 -4.91
CA SER A 202 -1.63 2.73 -6.08
C SER A 202 -2.23 3.25 -7.38
N ASP A 203 -3.42 3.86 -7.31
CA ASP A 203 -4.14 4.35 -8.49
C ASP A 203 -4.86 5.67 -8.16
N ILE A 204 -4.93 6.56 -9.15
CA ILE A 204 -5.68 7.83 -9.14
C ILE A 204 -6.81 7.71 -10.15
N HIS A 205 -8.03 8.00 -9.75
CA HIS A 205 -9.20 8.00 -10.60
C HIS A 205 -9.79 9.41 -10.69
N ILE A 206 -9.92 9.95 -11.89
CA ILE A 206 -10.60 11.22 -12.17
C ILE A 206 -11.87 10.89 -12.95
N GLU A 207 -13.03 11.06 -12.31
CA GLU A 207 -14.31 10.54 -12.78
C GLU A 207 -15.34 11.64 -12.94
N PRO A 208 -15.75 11.97 -14.19
CA PRO A 208 -16.79 12.96 -14.43
C PRO A 208 -18.17 12.43 -14.04
N THR A 209 -18.94 13.25 -13.33
CA THR A 209 -20.34 13.05 -13.01
C THR A 209 -21.22 14.10 -13.72
N PRO A 210 -22.55 14.03 -13.64
CA PRO A 210 -23.41 15.08 -14.19
C PRO A 210 -23.10 16.49 -13.64
N ALA A 211 -22.78 16.59 -12.34
CA ALA A 211 -22.61 17.87 -11.64
C ALA A 211 -21.14 18.28 -11.45
N ASN A 212 -20.25 17.34 -11.22
CA ASN A 212 -18.86 17.60 -10.82
C ASN A 212 -17.90 16.51 -11.31
N VAL A 213 -16.63 16.61 -10.93
CA VAL A 213 -15.59 15.60 -11.19
C VAL A 213 -15.06 15.08 -9.86
N GLY A 214 -15.23 13.78 -9.60
CA GLY A 214 -14.68 13.15 -8.42
C GLY A 214 -13.25 12.68 -8.66
N VAL A 215 -12.34 13.03 -7.75
CA VAL A 215 -11.00 12.43 -7.70
C VAL A 215 -10.97 11.43 -6.55
N ARG A 216 -10.59 10.19 -6.85
CA ARG A 216 -10.50 9.10 -5.89
C ARG A 216 -9.12 8.47 -5.93
N PHE A 217 -8.60 8.11 -4.78
CA PHE A 217 -7.32 7.41 -4.63
C PHE A 217 -7.55 5.99 -4.14
N ARG A 218 -6.80 5.05 -4.69
CA ARG A 218 -6.76 3.68 -4.17
C ARG A 218 -5.56 3.52 -3.25
N VAL A 219 -5.82 3.31 -1.97
CA VAL A 219 -4.79 3.04 -0.95
C VAL A 219 -5.06 1.67 -0.35
N ASP A 220 -4.06 0.81 -0.29
CA ASP A 220 -4.13 -0.58 0.23
C ASP A 220 -5.31 -1.41 -0.33
N GLY A 221 -5.62 -1.18 -1.62
CA GLY A 221 -6.70 -1.86 -2.34
C GLY A 221 -8.07 -1.20 -2.20
N SER A 222 -8.26 -0.30 -1.23
CA SER A 222 -9.52 0.42 -1.00
C SER A 222 -9.57 1.72 -1.79
N LEU A 223 -10.72 2.04 -2.40
CA LEU A 223 -10.91 3.25 -3.20
C LEU A 223 -11.73 4.28 -2.42
N ALA A 224 -11.11 5.39 -2.03
CA ALA A 224 -11.73 6.48 -1.28
C ALA A 224 -11.85 7.76 -2.12
N ARG A 225 -12.92 8.54 -1.92
CA ARG A 225 -13.09 9.87 -2.52
C ARG A 225 -12.34 10.88 -1.67
N SER A 226 -11.46 11.67 -2.29
CA SER A 226 -10.63 12.64 -1.57
C SER A 226 -10.80 14.08 -2.05
N LEU A 227 -11.30 14.27 -3.28
CA LEU A 227 -11.45 15.60 -3.86
C LEU A 227 -12.62 15.66 -4.83
N THR A 228 -13.26 16.83 -4.91
CA THR A 228 -14.28 17.14 -5.91
C THR A 228 -13.87 18.39 -6.68
N LEU A 229 -13.73 18.28 -8.00
CA LEU A 229 -13.44 19.42 -8.88
C LEU A 229 -14.72 19.92 -9.56
N PRO A 230 -14.82 21.23 -9.86
CA PRO A 230 -15.87 21.77 -10.70
C PRO A 230 -15.85 21.17 -12.12
N LYS A 231 -17.02 21.06 -12.73
CA LYS A 231 -17.15 20.43 -14.06
C LYS A 231 -16.45 21.20 -15.18
N ASN A 232 -16.37 22.53 -15.10
CA ASN A 232 -15.70 23.40 -16.06
C ASN A 232 -14.20 23.10 -16.18
N VAL A 233 -13.55 22.61 -15.12
CA VAL A 233 -12.10 22.31 -15.10
C VAL A 233 -11.79 20.94 -15.70
N HIS A 234 -12.78 20.05 -15.84
CA HIS A 234 -12.60 18.67 -16.26
C HIS A 234 -11.81 18.52 -17.57
N MET A 235 -12.24 19.25 -18.61
CA MET A 235 -11.62 19.14 -19.93
C MET A 235 -10.16 19.60 -19.93
N ALA A 236 -9.82 20.61 -19.14
CA ALA A 236 -8.46 21.12 -19.02
C ALA A 236 -7.55 20.13 -18.26
N VAL A 237 -8.04 19.54 -17.16
CA VAL A 237 -7.32 18.50 -16.43
C VAL A 237 -7.05 17.28 -17.30
N VAL A 238 -8.07 16.78 -18.03
CA VAL A 238 -7.91 15.65 -18.95
C VAL A 238 -6.92 15.98 -20.07
N ALA A 239 -7.01 17.18 -20.65
CA ALA A 239 -6.08 17.62 -21.69
C ALA A 239 -4.64 17.66 -21.15
N ARG A 240 -4.41 18.20 -19.95
CA ARG A 240 -3.08 18.22 -19.33
C ARG A 240 -2.52 16.81 -19.10
N VAL A 241 -3.34 15.89 -18.59
CA VAL A 241 -2.94 14.49 -18.41
C VAL A 241 -2.61 13.82 -19.76
N LYS A 242 -3.39 14.09 -20.81
CA LYS A 242 -3.11 13.58 -22.17
C LYS A 242 -1.79 14.12 -22.71
N ILE A 243 -1.49 15.42 -22.52
CA ILE A 243 -0.22 16.03 -22.92
C ILE A 243 0.94 15.34 -22.21
N LEU A 244 0.89 15.21 -20.89
CA LEU A 244 1.92 14.52 -20.10
C LEU A 244 2.16 13.09 -20.58
N SER A 245 1.10 12.41 -21.03
CA SER A 245 1.12 10.99 -21.44
C SER A 245 1.32 10.79 -22.94
N SER A 246 1.60 11.86 -23.71
CA SER A 246 1.76 11.86 -25.19
C SER A 246 0.57 11.27 -25.93
N MET A 247 -0.66 11.52 -25.44
CA MET A 247 -1.91 11.12 -26.05
C MET A 247 -2.47 12.20 -26.99
N ARG A 248 -3.36 11.80 -27.90
CA ARG A 248 -4.02 12.70 -28.83
C ARG A 248 -5.10 13.52 -28.14
N LEU A 249 -5.04 14.82 -28.24
CA LEU A 249 -6.03 15.75 -27.66
C LEU A 249 -7.33 15.81 -28.46
N ASP A 250 -7.23 15.65 -29.78
CA ASP A 250 -8.35 15.72 -30.73
C ASP A 250 -9.25 14.47 -30.71
N GLU A 251 -8.76 13.33 -30.21
CA GLU A 251 -9.55 12.10 -30.10
C GLU A 251 -10.14 11.95 -28.68
N ARG A 252 -11.46 12.01 -28.59
CA ARG A 252 -12.23 11.92 -27.33
C ARG A 252 -13.26 10.78 -27.34
N ARG A 253 -13.35 10.05 -28.46
CA ARG A 253 -14.38 9.01 -28.67
C ARG A 253 -13.84 7.60 -28.50
N LYS A 254 -12.51 7.46 -28.38
CA LYS A 254 -11.84 6.18 -28.25
C LYS A 254 -11.00 6.15 -26.97
N PRO A 255 -10.89 4.99 -26.31
CA PRO A 255 -9.92 4.81 -25.24
C PRO A 255 -8.50 5.13 -25.71
N GLN A 256 -7.70 5.69 -24.84
CA GLN A 256 -6.28 5.95 -25.08
C GLN A 256 -5.47 5.54 -23.85
N ASP A 257 -4.30 4.96 -24.10
CA ASP A 257 -3.35 4.59 -23.08
C ASP A 257 -2.02 5.29 -23.32
N GLY A 258 -1.35 5.68 -22.23
CA GLY A 258 -0.07 6.36 -22.30
C GLY A 258 0.69 6.24 -20.99
N ARG A 259 1.85 6.89 -20.93
CA ARG A 259 2.71 6.88 -19.75
C ARG A 259 3.52 8.17 -19.67
N PHE A 260 3.84 8.58 -18.46
CA PHE A 260 4.81 9.65 -18.21
C PHE A 260 5.55 9.36 -16.89
N SER A 261 6.66 10.08 -16.68
CA SER A 261 7.41 10.04 -15.43
C SER A 261 7.46 11.44 -14.83
N ALA A 262 7.41 11.52 -13.52
CA ALA A 262 7.62 12.74 -12.77
C ALA A 262 8.56 12.50 -11.59
N THR A 263 9.28 13.53 -11.15
CA THR A 263 10.19 13.45 -10.00
C THR A 263 9.55 14.15 -8.80
N PHE A 264 9.46 13.46 -7.68
CA PHE A 264 8.98 13.95 -6.40
C PHE A 264 10.05 13.69 -5.35
N ASP A 265 10.55 14.74 -4.69
CA ASP A 265 11.58 14.64 -3.63
C ASP A 265 12.74 13.70 -4.01
N ASP A 266 13.34 13.94 -5.19
CA ASP A 266 14.41 13.15 -5.82
C ASP A 266 14.05 11.70 -6.18
N ARG A 267 12.79 11.27 -5.98
CA ARG A 267 12.28 9.96 -6.42
C ARG A 267 11.60 10.07 -7.78
N LYS A 268 12.03 9.28 -8.72
CA LYS A 268 11.37 9.16 -10.02
C LYS A 268 10.19 8.20 -9.92
N ILE A 269 9.01 8.69 -10.22
CA ILE A 269 7.75 7.94 -10.23
C ILE A 269 7.25 7.84 -11.66
N ASP A 270 6.91 6.64 -12.10
CA ASP A 270 6.30 6.38 -13.39
C ASP A 270 4.78 6.25 -13.26
N PHE A 271 4.04 6.84 -14.21
CA PHE A 271 2.59 6.80 -14.25
C PHE A 271 2.12 6.11 -15.53
N ARG A 272 1.25 5.11 -15.38
CA ARG A 272 0.48 4.55 -16.50
C ARG A 272 -0.89 5.13 -16.51
N VAL A 273 -1.28 5.71 -17.62
CA VAL A 273 -2.51 6.48 -17.77
C VAL A 273 -3.41 5.78 -18.77
N SER A 274 -4.66 5.57 -18.39
CA SER A 274 -5.73 5.13 -19.28
C SER A 274 -6.85 6.15 -19.26
N VAL A 275 -7.28 6.57 -20.43
CA VAL A 275 -8.39 7.51 -20.64
C VAL A 275 -9.53 6.79 -21.36
N LEU A 276 -10.71 6.80 -20.74
CA LEU A 276 -11.90 6.12 -21.26
C LEU A 276 -13.04 7.12 -21.47
N PRO A 277 -13.64 7.21 -22.69
CA PRO A 277 -14.86 7.97 -22.92
C PRO A 277 -16.04 7.45 -22.08
N THR A 278 -16.73 8.35 -21.38
CA THR A 278 -17.97 8.05 -20.65
C THR A 278 -19.08 9.02 -21.04
N ASN A 279 -20.32 8.77 -20.57
CA ASN A 279 -21.47 9.62 -20.87
C ASN A 279 -21.32 11.08 -20.38
N HIS A 280 -20.48 11.34 -19.38
CA HIS A 280 -20.32 12.66 -18.77
C HIS A 280 -18.98 13.32 -19.07
N GLY A 281 -18.15 12.70 -19.92
CA GLY A 281 -16.83 13.14 -20.29
C GLY A 281 -15.82 11.98 -20.22
N GLU A 282 -14.54 12.26 -20.36
CA GLU A 282 -13.49 11.24 -20.32
C GLU A 282 -13.11 10.93 -18.86
N LYS A 283 -13.16 9.66 -18.48
CA LYS A 283 -12.62 9.17 -17.22
C LYS A 283 -11.12 8.93 -17.39
N VAL A 284 -10.33 9.35 -16.41
CA VAL A 284 -8.89 9.07 -16.34
C VAL A 284 -8.58 8.14 -15.18
N VAL A 285 -7.74 7.16 -15.42
CA VAL A 285 -7.14 6.33 -14.39
C VAL A 285 -5.62 6.38 -14.56
N MET A 286 -4.91 6.72 -13.48
CA MET A 286 -3.45 6.75 -13.47
C MET A 286 -2.95 5.76 -12.41
N ARG A 287 -2.18 4.75 -12.83
CA ARG A 287 -1.49 3.84 -11.91
C ARG A 287 -0.13 4.40 -11.58
N ILE A 288 0.19 4.42 -10.30
CA ILE A 288 1.46 4.89 -9.76
C ILE A 288 2.43 3.72 -9.68
N LEU A 289 3.60 3.88 -10.28
CA LEU A 289 4.68 2.89 -10.27
C LEU A 289 5.90 3.54 -9.63
N ASP A 290 6.05 3.33 -8.32
CA ASP A 290 7.24 3.79 -7.60
C ASP A 290 8.42 2.86 -7.90
N THR A 291 9.31 3.32 -8.77
CA THR A 291 10.52 2.56 -9.17
C THR A 291 11.68 2.71 -8.19
N GLY A 292 11.55 3.60 -7.18
CA GLY A 292 12.62 3.92 -6.23
C GLY A 292 12.88 2.86 -5.17
N ASN A 293 11.89 2.00 -4.88
CA ASN A 293 11.98 0.99 -3.82
C ASN A 293 12.69 -0.32 -4.26
N GLY A 294 13.25 -0.40 -5.46
CA GLY A 294 13.93 -1.60 -5.96
C GLY A 294 13.01 -2.83 -6.11
N VAL A 295 13.61 -3.96 -6.47
CA VAL A 295 12.88 -5.25 -6.53
C VAL A 295 12.88 -5.86 -5.13
N ARG A 296 11.70 -6.09 -4.55
CA ARG A 296 11.57 -6.78 -3.25
C ARG A 296 12.12 -8.19 -3.34
N THR A 297 12.90 -8.58 -2.35
CA THR A 297 13.34 -9.96 -2.15
C THR A 297 12.14 -10.87 -1.82
N LEU A 298 12.33 -12.19 -1.90
CA LEU A 298 11.29 -13.15 -1.52
C LEU A 298 10.86 -12.98 -0.06
N ALA A 299 11.82 -12.71 0.84
CA ALA A 299 11.55 -12.47 2.25
C ALA A 299 10.77 -11.17 2.50
N GLU A 300 11.16 -10.07 1.88
CA GLU A 300 10.44 -8.79 1.98
C GLU A 300 9.04 -8.85 1.37
N SER A 301 8.79 -9.80 0.47
CA SER A 301 7.46 -10.08 -0.06
C SER A 301 6.58 -10.86 0.92
N GLY A 302 7.12 -11.33 2.04
CA GLY A 302 6.42 -12.07 3.09
C GLY A 302 6.32 -13.57 2.85
N ILE A 303 7.10 -14.15 1.93
CA ILE A 303 7.14 -15.60 1.73
C ILE A 303 7.85 -16.24 2.94
N SER A 304 7.27 -17.32 3.48
CA SER A 304 7.82 -18.01 4.66
C SER A 304 9.22 -18.59 4.38
N ALA A 305 10.08 -18.63 5.40
CA ALA A 305 11.45 -19.17 5.26
C ALA A 305 11.46 -20.60 4.69
N HIS A 306 10.50 -21.43 5.11
CA HIS A 306 10.33 -22.78 4.57
C HIS A 306 10.08 -22.79 3.06
N ASN A 307 9.18 -21.93 2.59
CA ASN A 307 8.87 -21.81 1.16
C ASN A 307 10.02 -21.19 0.37
N ILE A 308 10.74 -20.22 0.95
CA ILE A 308 11.94 -19.63 0.35
C ILE A 308 13.02 -20.70 0.10
N ASP A 309 13.27 -21.59 1.06
CA ASP A 309 14.26 -22.66 0.92
C ASP A 309 13.90 -23.63 -0.21
N ILE A 310 12.60 -23.91 -0.41
CA ILE A 310 12.13 -24.74 -1.55
C ILE A 310 12.38 -24.00 -2.85
N ILE A 311 11.96 -22.73 -2.94
CA ILE A 311 12.10 -21.88 -4.13
C ILE A 311 13.58 -21.76 -4.52
N LYS A 312 14.47 -21.44 -3.57
CA LYS A 312 15.91 -21.27 -3.83
C LYS A 312 16.59 -22.54 -4.34
N ARG A 313 16.11 -23.71 -3.95
CA ARG A 313 16.60 -24.99 -4.47
C ARG A 313 16.18 -25.21 -5.92
N VAL A 314 14.88 -24.98 -6.20
CA VAL A 314 14.30 -25.28 -7.52
C VAL A 314 14.74 -24.25 -8.59
N VAL A 315 14.92 -22.99 -8.22
CA VAL A 315 15.41 -21.93 -9.13
C VAL A 315 16.85 -22.21 -9.62
N LYS A 316 17.61 -23.06 -8.93
CA LYS A 316 18.97 -23.47 -9.32
C LYS A 316 18.99 -24.65 -10.29
N GLU A 317 17.83 -25.26 -10.58
CA GLU A 317 17.74 -26.32 -11.58
C GLU A 317 18.21 -25.81 -12.95
N PRO A 318 18.93 -26.65 -13.71
CA PRO A 318 19.50 -26.19 -14.99
C PRO A 318 18.44 -25.96 -16.06
N TYR A 319 17.27 -26.62 -15.97
CA TYR A 319 16.17 -26.50 -16.92
C TYR A 319 14.84 -26.91 -16.27
N GLY A 320 13.76 -26.52 -16.89
CA GLY A 320 12.40 -26.84 -16.46
C GLY A 320 11.51 -25.62 -16.46
N ILE A 321 10.29 -25.77 -15.96
CA ILE A 321 9.34 -24.67 -15.82
C ILE A 321 8.86 -24.54 -14.38
N ILE A 322 8.81 -23.29 -13.90
CA ILE A 322 8.25 -22.90 -12.62
C ILE A 322 7.06 -21.98 -12.91
N LEU A 323 5.91 -22.29 -12.32
CA LEU A 323 4.68 -21.54 -12.54
C LEU A 323 4.14 -20.95 -11.25
N ILE A 324 3.82 -19.66 -11.28
CA ILE A 324 3.14 -18.97 -10.18
C ILE A 324 1.68 -18.72 -10.58
N SER A 325 0.76 -19.16 -9.74
CA SER A 325 -0.66 -18.96 -9.96
C SER A 325 -1.28 -17.96 -8.98
N GLY A 326 -2.43 -17.44 -9.36
CA GLY A 326 -3.23 -16.52 -8.53
C GLY A 326 -3.97 -15.49 -9.37
N PRO A 327 -4.92 -14.75 -8.77
CA PRO A 327 -5.66 -13.69 -9.44
C PRO A 327 -4.76 -12.48 -9.77
N THR A 328 -5.31 -11.55 -10.52
CA THR A 328 -4.67 -10.24 -10.75
C THR A 328 -4.46 -9.53 -9.42
N GLY A 329 -3.28 -8.91 -9.25
CA GLY A 329 -2.94 -8.20 -8.02
C GLY A 329 -2.48 -9.09 -6.85
N SER A 330 -2.28 -10.41 -7.04
CA SER A 330 -1.76 -11.31 -5.98
C SER A 330 -0.24 -11.25 -5.79
N GLY A 331 0.49 -10.37 -6.48
CA GLY A 331 1.93 -10.20 -6.33
C GLY A 331 2.80 -11.17 -7.13
N LYS A 332 2.25 -11.93 -8.09
CA LYS A 332 2.98 -12.93 -8.90
C LYS A 332 4.23 -12.37 -9.57
N SER A 333 4.10 -11.21 -10.24
CA SER A 333 5.23 -10.56 -10.93
C SER A 333 6.34 -10.14 -9.97
N THR A 334 5.99 -9.70 -8.74
CA THR A 334 6.96 -9.38 -7.70
C THR A 334 7.74 -10.61 -7.28
N THR A 335 7.06 -11.73 -7.08
CA THR A 335 7.69 -13.01 -6.71
C THR A 335 8.55 -13.57 -7.84
N LEU A 336 8.10 -13.48 -9.12
CA LEU A 336 8.94 -13.85 -10.26
C LEU A 336 10.24 -13.05 -10.29
N ARG A 337 10.16 -11.74 -10.08
CA ARG A 337 11.35 -10.87 -10.04
C ARG A 337 12.25 -11.20 -8.84
N GLY A 338 11.66 -11.47 -7.67
CA GLY A 338 12.40 -11.99 -6.51
C GLY A 338 13.14 -13.29 -6.81
N MET A 339 12.54 -14.20 -7.60
CA MET A 339 13.24 -15.42 -8.05
C MET A 339 14.38 -15.13 -9.01
N ILE A 340 14.23 -14.14 -9.91
CA ILE A 340 15.30 -13.71 -10.82
C ILE A 340 16.48 -13.12 -10.04
N GLN A 341 16.26 -12.53 -8.87
CA GLN A 341 17.35 -12.06 -8.02
C GLN A 341 18.17 -13.21 -7.41
N GLU A 342 17.57 -14.40 -7.26
CA GLU A 342 18.24 -15.59 -6.71
C GLU A 342 19.07 -16.36 -7.76
N VAL A 343 18.99 -15.99 -9.05
CA VAL A 343 19.79 -16.62 -10.11
C VAL A 343 21.05 -15.82 -10.41
N ASP A 344 22.08 -16.52 -10.86
CA ASP A 344 23.32 -15.89 -11.31
C ASP A 344 23.10 -15.20 -12.68
N ARG A 345 23.04 -13.88 -12.67
CA ARG A 345 22.82 -13.03 -13.86
C ARG A 345 24.11 -12.53 -14.49
N GLU A 346 25.26 -12.82 -13.88
CA GLU A 346 26.56 -12.47 -14.45
C GLU A 346 27.05 -13.52 -15.45
N THR A 347 26.78 -14.79 -15.16
CA THR A 347 27.22 -15.92 -15.99
C THR A 347 26.13 -16.52 -16.87
N LYS A 348 24.86 -16.18 -16.62
CA LYS A 348 23.70 -16.69 -17.35
C LYS A 348 23.00 -15.60 -18.15
N ASN A 349 22.59 -15.94 -19.38
CA ASN A 349 21.77 -15.06 -20.21
C ASN A 349 20.31 -15.13 -19.75
N VAL A 350 19.84 -14.09 -19.06
CA VAL A 350 18.46 -13.99 -18.53
C VAL A 350 17.64 -13.06 -19.41
N MET A 351 16.52 -13.54 -19.90
CA MET A 351 15.59 -12.74 -20.72
C MET A 351 14.20 -12.70 -20.10
N SER A 352 13.48 -11.60 -20.32
CA SER A 352 12.07 -11.50 -19.96
C SER A 352 11.21 -11.02 -21.10
N LEU A 353 9.96 -11.52 -21.12
CA LEU A 353 8.87 -11.09 -21.98
C LEU A 353 7.72 -10.62 -21.08
N GLU A 354 7.41 -9.33 -21.09
CA GLU A 354 6.48 -8.71 -20.12
C GLU A 354 5.42 -7.85 -20.82
N ASP A 355 4.23 -7.79 -20.22
CA ASP A 355 3.11 -6.97 -20.71
C ASP A 355 2.51 -6.12 -19.55
N PRO A 356 3.07 -4.93 -19.34
CA PRO A 356 4.32 -4.39 -19.84
C PRO A 356 5.51 -4.60 -18.86
N VAL A 357 6.70 -4.11 -19.24
CA VAL A 357 7.85 -4.00 -18.31
C VAL A 357 7.51 -2.96 -17.24
N GLU A 358 7.59 -3.34 -15.97
CA GLU A 358 7.27 -2.45 -14.83
C GLU A 358 8.49 -1.83 -14.17
N TYR A 359 9.58 -2.59 -14.06
CA TYR A 359 10.84 -2.18 -13.44
C TYR A 359 11.99 -2.65 -14.29
N ASN A 360 13.06 -1.87 -14.34
CA ASN A 360 14.29 -2.31 -14.97
C ASN A 360 15.02 -3.30 -14.04
N LEU A 361 15.35 -4.48 -14.58
CA LEU A 361 16.10 -5.52 -13.86
C LEU A 361 17.52 -5.53 -14.39
N GLU A 362 18.48 -5.24 -13.52
CA GLU A 362 19.90 -5.28 -13.88
C GLU A 362 20.32 -6.70 -14.25
N GLY A 363 21.06 -6.85 -15.35
CA GLY A 363 21.50 -8.15 -15.87
C GLY A 363 20.40 -8.97 -16.56
N VAL A 364 19.25 -8.37 -16.92
CA VAL A 364 18.14 -9.04 -17.61
C VAL A 364 17.82 -8.32 -18.91
N SER A 365 17.76 -9.05 -20.02
CA SER A 365 17.29 -8.53 -21.31
C SER A 365 15.76 -8.52 -21.35
N GLN A 366 15.16 -7.36 -21.05
CA GLN A 366 13.71 -7.23 -20.94
C GLN A 366 13.07 -6.80 -22.26
N SER A 367 12.04 -7.51 -22.71
CA SER A 367 11.28 -7.24 -23.93
C SER A 367 9.80 -7.05 -23.61
N GLN A 368 9.26 -5.90 -24.01
CA GLN A 368 7.86 -5.58 -23.81
C GLN A 368 7.00 -6.09 -24.98
N ILE A 369 6.00 -6.89 -24.66
CA ILE A 369 4.99 -7.37 -25.61
C ILE A 369 4.15 -6.20 -26.14
N ARG A 370 3.80 -6.26 -27.43
CA ARG A 370 3.00 -5.25 -28.14
C ARG A 370 2.00 -5.93 -29.09
N PRO A 371 0.85 -6.35 -28.58
CA PRO A 371 -0.16 -7.07 -29.37
C PRO A 371 -0.66 -6.28 -30.58
N GLU A 372 -0.69 -4.95 -30.48
CA GLU A 372 -1.13 -4.03 -31.52
C GLU A 372 -0.30 -4.11 -32.82
N ILE A 373 0.96 -4.56 -32.73
CA ILE A 373 1.83 -4.81 -33.90
C ILE A 373 2.08 -6.31 -34.13
N GLY A 374 1.29 -7.17 -33.48
CA GLY A 374 1.42 -8.62 -33.58
C GLY A 374 2.60 -9.22 -32.81
N TYR A 375 3.23 -8.45 -31.89
CA TYR A 375 4.28 -8.95 -31.02
C TYR A 375 3.66 -9.53 -29.74
N THR A 376 3.30 -10.81 -29.78
CA THR A 376 2.65 -11.59 -28.72
C THR A 376 3.66 -12.36 -27.89
N PHE A 377 3.26 -12.91 -26.71
CA PHE A 377 4.11 -13.79 -25.89
C PHE A 377 4.66 -14.97 -26.69
N ALA A 378 3.82 -15.66 -27.47
CA ALA A 378 4.25 -16.78 -28.30
C ALA A 378 5.31 -16.36 -29.33
N ARG A 379 5.12 -15.20 -30.00
CA ARG A 379 6.09 -14.68 -30.96
C ARG A 379 7.37 -14.23 -30.30
N GLY A 380 7.26 -13.58 -29.14
CA GLY A 380 8.40 -13.18 -28.31
C GLY A 380 9.23 -14.38 -27.87
N LEU A 381 8.57 -15.45 -27.37
CA LEU A 381 9.25 -16.65 -26.89
C LEU A 381 9.97 -17.38 -28.03
N ARG A 382 9.37 -17.51 -29.22
CA ARG A 382 10.07 -18.04 -30.40
C ARG A 382 11.32 -17.24 -30.76
N SER A 383 11.29 -15.93 -30.56
CA SER A 383 12.45 -15.06 -30.84
C SER A 383 13.50 -15.17 -29.73
N ALA A 384 13.08 -15.21 -28.47
CA ALA A 384 13.96 -15.37 -27.32
C ALA A 384 14.79 -16.67 -27.40
N LEU A 385 14.19 -17.79 -27.81
CA LEU A 385 14.88 -19.07 -28.01
C LEU A 385 16.01 -19.04 -29.04
N ARG A 386 16.14 -17.99 -29.86
CA ARG A 386 17.25 -17.79 -30.80
C ARG A 386 18.29 -16.80 -30.29
N GLN A 387 18.16 -16.36 -29.05
CA GLN A 387 19.08 -15.42 -28.41
C GLN A 387 20.00 -16.09 -27.39
N ASP A 388 20.12 -17.43 -27.46
CA ASP A 388 20.94 -18.26 -26.55
C ASP A 388 20.64 -17.98 -25.05
N PRO A 389 19.36 -18.02 -24.61
CA PRO A 389 19.00 -17.76 -23.22
C PRO A 389 19.26 -19.00 -22.35
N ASP A 390 19.67 -18.79 -21.11
CA ASP A 390 19.66 -19.83 -20.07
C ASP A 390 18.33 -19.81 -19.31
N ILE A 391 17.81 -18.60 -19.04
CA ILE A 391 16.61 -18.39 -18.24
C ILE A 391 15.67 -17.44 -18.98
N ILE A 392 14.41 -17.84 -19.10
CA ILE A 392 13.37 -17.05 -19.76
C ILE A 392 12.23 -16.78 -18.79
N MET A 393 11.96 -15.53 -18.46
CA MET A 393 10.73 -15.14 -17.78
C MET A 393 9.66 -14.79 -18.81
N VAL A 394 8.55 -15.49 -18.79
CA VAL A 394 7.35 -15.18 -19.57
C VAL A 394 6.31 -14.60 -18.63
N GLY A 395 5.90 -13.36 -18.83
CA GLY A 395 5.00 -12.65 -17.91
C GLY A 395 3.78 -13.46 -17.53
N GLU A 396 3.13 -14.06 -18.51
CA GLU A 396 2.00 -14.98 -18.26
C GLU A 396 1.74 -15.94 -19.43
N ILE A 397 1.13 -17.08 -19.10
CA ILE A 397 0.64 -18.06 -20.05
C ILE A 397 -0.89 -17.99 -20.07
N ARG A 398 -1.46 -17.47 -21.19
CA ARG A 398 -2.91 -17.33 -21.37
C ARG A 398 -3.50 -18.29 -22.40
N ASP A 399 -2.69 -18.73 -23.37
CA ASP A 399 -3.11 -19.48 -24.53
C ASP A 399 -2.29 -20.76 -24.73
N THR A 400 -2.86 -21.69 -25.49
CA THR A 400 -2.28 -23.00 -25.83
C THR A 400 -0.91 -22.85 -26.48
N GLU A 401 -0.74 -21.90 -27.41
CA GLU A 401 0.49 -21.73 -28.17
C GLU A 401 1.65 -21.31 -27.23
N THR A 402 1.42 -20.36 -26.36
CA THR A 402 2.41 -19.89 -25.35
C THR A 402 2.74 -21.01 -24.37
N ALA A 403 1.72 -21.81 -23.92
CA ALA A 403 1.94 -22.95 -23.02
C ALA A 403 2.84 -24.02 -23.66
N GLN A 404 2.54 -24.43 -24.88
CA GLN A 404 3.33 -25.42 -25.59
C GLN A 404 4.76 -24.96 -25.83
N LEU A 405 4.96 -23.71 -26.24
CA LEU A 405 6.29 -23.14 -26.45
C LEU A 405 7.09 -23.04 -25.15
N ALA A 406 6.47 -22.68 -24.04
CA ALA A 406 7.14 -22.61 -22.74
C ALA A 406 7.59 -23.99 -22.25
N ILE A 407 6.75 -25.01 -22.41
CA ILE A 407 7.11 -26.40 -22.09
C ILE A 407 8.19 -26.93 -23.03
N GLN A 408 8.14 -26.61 -24.33
CA GLN A 408 9.21 -26.99 -25.28
C GLN A 408 10.54 -26.32 -24.92
N ALA A 409 10.53 -25.03 -24.54
CA ALA A 409 11.71 -24.35 -24.07
C ALA A 409 12.31 -25.04 -22.83
N ALA A 410 11.45 -25.39 -21.85
CA ALA A 410 11.87 -26.12 -20.65
C ALA A 410 12.45 -27.51 -20.99
N LEU A 411 11.87 -28.23 -21.97
CA LEU A 411 12.34 -29.54 -22.41
C LEU A 411 13.71 -29.46 -23.13
N THR A 412 13.95 -28.35 -23.84
CA THR A 412 15.18 -28.13 -24.60
C THR A 412 16.33 -27.50 -23.83
N GLY A 413 16.25 -27.46 -22.51
CA GLY A 413 17.38 -27.09 -21.64
C GLY A 413 17.31 -25.70 -21.02
N HIS A 414 16.19 -24.98 -21.13
CA HIS A 414 16.02 -23.64 -20.56
C HIS A 414 15.24 -23.68 -19.25
N LEU A 415 15.57 -22.82 -18.29
CA LEU A 415 14.74 -22.58 -17.13
C LEU A 415 13.70 -21.52 -17.47
N VAL A 416 12.42 -21.90 -17.44
CA VAL A 416 11.29 -21.01 -17.74
C VAL A 416 10.58 -20.63 -16.46
N LEU A 417 10.41 -19.33 -16.22
CA LEU A 417 9.64 -18.77 -15.11
C LEU A 417 8.39 -18.10 -15.70
N SER A 418 7.19 -18.44 -15.23
CA SER A 418 5.97 -17.80 -15.76
C SER A 418 4.84 -17.75 -14.75
N THR A 419 3.77 -17.05 -15.12
CA THR A 419 2.52 -17.05 -14.35
C THR A 419 1.38 -17.71 -15.12
N ILE A 420 0.42 -18.22 -14.38
CA ILE A 420 -0.81 -18.81 -14.91
C ILE A 420 -1.97 -18.45 -13.97
N HIS A 421 -3.20 -18.49 -14.46
CA HIS A 421 -4.38 -18.21 -13.64
C HIS A 421 -5.06 -19.51 -13.20
N THR A 422 -4.83 -19.89 -11.94
CA THR A 422 -5.55 -20.97 -11.22
C THR A 422 -5.80 -20.54 -9.77
N ASN A 423 -6.64 -21.28 -9.07
CA ASN A 423 -7.01 -20.97 -7.68
C ASN A 423 -5.99 -21.48 -6.66
N ASN A 424 -5.28 -22.57 -6.97
CA ASN A 424 -4.30 -23.22 -6.11
C ASN A 424 -3.12 -23.77 -6.93
N ALA A 425 -2.07 -24.24 -6.25
CA ALA A 425 -0.85 -24.74 -6.91
C ALA A 425 -1.07 -26.09 -7.61
N ILE A 426 -1.91 -26.97 -7.07
CA ILE A 426 -2.22 -28.28 -7.67
C ILE A 426 -3.00 -28.10 -8.97
N GLY A 427 -3.97 -27.19 -9.00
CA GLY A 427 -4.79 -26.88 -10.17
C GLY A 427 -4.03 -26.33 -11.39
N VAL A 428 -2.74 -26.01 -11.24
CA VAL A 428 -1.88 -25.66 -12.37
C VAL A 428 -1.71 -26.85 -13.33
N ILE A 429 -1.63 -28.06 -12.79
CA ILE A 429 -1.42 -29.28 -13.57
C ILE A 429 -2.61 -29.55 -14.53
N PRO A 430 -3.86 -29.73 -14.05
CA PRO A 430 -5.00 -29.90 -14.93
C PRO A 430 -5.19 -28.70 -15.87
N ARG A 431 -4.87 -27.47 -15.44
CA ARG A 431 -4.93 -26.27 -16.28
C ARG A 431 -4.02 -26.36 -17.50
N LEU A 432 -2.79 -26.86 -17.34
CA LEU A 432 -1.88 -27.10 -18.47
C LEU A 432 -2.42 -28.18 -19.42
N ILE A 433 -3.01 -29.23 -18.87
CA ILE A 433 -3.64 -30.31 -19.66
C ILE A 433 -4.83 -29.75 -20.47
N ASP A 434 -5.70 -28.95 -19.84
CA ASP A 434 -6.83 -28.28 -20.50
C ASP A 434 -6.38 -27.33 -21.63
N MET A 435 -5.19 -26.72 -21.46
CA MET A 435 -4.55 -25.89 -22.49
C MET A 435 -3.92 -26.74 -23.60
N GLY A 436 -4.12 -28.07 -23.62
CA GLY A 436 -3.64 -28.97 -24.68
C GLY A 436 -2.16 -29.31 -24.57
N VAL A 437 -1.54 -29.22 -23.38
CA VAL A 437 -0.19 -29.71 -23.15
C VAL A 437 -0.24 -31.16 -22.71
N ASP A 438 0.52 -32.00 -23.37
CA ASP A 438 0.57 -33.44 -23.08
C ASP A 438 1.19 -33.70 -21.70
N PRO A 439 0.57 -34.54 -20.82
CA PRO A 439 1.13 -34.94 -19.53
C PRO A 439 2.56 -35.49 -19.62
N TYR A 440 2.92 -36.19 -20.69
CA TYR A 440 4.27 -36.69 -20.95
C TYR A 440 5.31 -35.58 -21.13
N LEU A 441 4.89 -34.38 -21.51
CA LEU A 441 5.76 -33.20 -21.60
C LEU A 441 5.75 -32.39 -20.28
N ILE A 442 4.62 -32.37 -19.57
CA ILE A 442 4.50 -31.67 -18.27
C ILE A 442 5.37 -32.35 -17.20
N ALA A 443 5.25 -33.69 -17.07
CA ALA A 443 5.88 -34.45 -16.00
C ALA A 443 7.42 -34.22 -15.89
N PRO A 444 8.23 -34.31 -16.95
CA PRO A 444 9.68 -34.08 -16.83
C PRO A 444 10.08 -32.60 -16.73
N THR A 445 9.23 -31.67 -17.17
CA THR A 445 9.57 -30.26 -17.32
C THR A 445 9.08 -29.40 -16.16
N LEU A 446 7.90 -29.67 -15.59
CA LEU A 446 7.37 -28.93 -14.46
C LEU A 446 8.19 -29.23 -13.21
N LYS A 447 8.81 -28.19 -12.61
CA LYS A 447 9.66 -28.35 -11.41
C LYS A 447 8.97 -27.88 -10.14
N MET A 448 8.14 -26.86 -10.24
CA MET A 448 7.43 -26.29 -9.11
C MET A 448 6.21 -25.51 -9.56
N THR A 449 5.17 -25.60 -8.77
CA THR A 449 4.03 -24.68 -8.86
C THR A 449 3.86 -23.94 -7.56
N ILE A 450 3.47 -22.66 -7.64
CA ILE A 450 3.21 -21.80 -6.49
C ILE A 450 1.83 -21.19 -6.68
N ALA A 451 1.00 -21.18 -5.66
CA ALA A 451 -0.14 -20.28 -5.66
C ALA A 451 0.03 -19.19 -4.61
N GLN A 452 -0.42 -18.00 -4.94
CA GLN A 452 -0.18 -16.79 -4.14
C GLN A 452 -1.41 -15.89 -4.06
N ARG A 453 -1.60 -15.33 -2.88
CA ARG A 453 -2.55 -14.26 -2.56
C ARG A 453 -1.81 -13.17 -1.78
N LEU A 454 -2.43 -12.00 -1.62
CA LEU A 454 -1.95 -10.96 -0.72
C LEU A 454 -2.94 -10.79 0.42
N ALA A 455 -2.45 -10.82 1.65
CA ALA A 455 -3.16 -10.43 2.86
C ALA A 455 -2.74 -9.02 3.27
N ARG A 456 -3.63 -8.25 3.87
CA ARG A 456 -3.30 -6.96 4.49
C ARG A 456 -2.53 -7.20 5.78
N THR A 457 -1.54 -6.37 6.06
CA THR A 457 -0.79 -6.38 7.31
C THR A 457 -1.32 -5.31 8.26
N LEU A 458 -1.09 -5.49 9.55
CA LEU A 458 -1.38 -4.50 10.57
C LEU A 458 -0.39 -3.34 10.51
N CYS A 459 -0.78 -2.19 11.00
CA CYS A 459 0.15 -1.10 11.24
C CYS A 459 1.17 -1.50 12.30
N LYS A 460 2.43 -1.08 12.13
CA LYS A 460 3.51 -1.46 13.06
C LYS A 460 3.19 -1.00 14.48
N GLY A 461 3.21 -1.95 15.40
CA GLY A 461 2.99 -1.70 16.83
C GLY A 461 1.54 -1.41 17.22
N THR A 462 0.58 -1.70 16.33
CA THR A 462 -0.85 -1.62 16.60
C THR A 462 -1.50 -2.98 16.49
N GLY A 463 -2.71 -3.10 16.98
CA GLY A 463 -3.53 -4.31 16.95
C GLY A 463 -3.97 -4.70 18.35
N LEU A 464 -5.25 -5.00 18.48
CA LEU A 464 -5.83 -5.52 19.70
C LEU A 464 -5.52 -7.02 19.80
N GLU A 465 -4.74 -7.40 20.80
CA GLU A 465 -4.43 -8.79 21.07
C GLU A 465 -5.60 -9.45 21.82
N GLU A 466 -6.07 -10.57 21.30
CA GLU A 466 -7.17 -11.35 21.88
C GLU A 466 -6.75 -12.82 22.00
N ALA A 467 -7.11 -13.45 23.13
CA ALA A 467 -6.93 -14.89 23.30
C ALA A 467 -7.87 -15.64 22.34
N THR A 468 -7.30 -16.59 21.59
CA THR A 468 -8.08 -17.38 20.64
C THR A 468 -9.10 -18.22 21.38
N ASP A 469 -10.38 -18.11 21.02
CA ASP A 469 -11.45 -18.91 21.63
C ASP A 469 -11.30 -20.41 21.33
N PRO A 470 -11.80 -21.31 22.20
CA PRO A 470 -11.63 -22.76 22.04
C PRO A 470 -12.17 -23.32 20.72
N GLY A 471 -13.26 -22.73 20.18
CA GLY A 471 -13.85 -23.14 18.93
C GLY A 471 -12.96 -22.78 17.73
N THR A 472 -12.35 -21.61 17.75
CA THR A 472 -11.37 -21.17 16.74
C THR A 472 -10.09 -21.98 16.82
N LEU A 473 -9.58 -22.29 18.04
CA LEU A 473 -8.43 -23.19 18.23
C LEU A 473 -8.71 -24.58 17.68
N ALA A 474 -9.89 -25.15 17.93
CA ALA A 474 -10.27 -26.45 17.39
C ALA A 474 -10.29 -26.44 15.85
N ARG A 475 -10.80 -25.38 15.21
CA ARG A 475 -10.76 -25.22 13.75
C ARG A 475 -9.35 -25.09 13.22
N ILE A 476 -8.51 -24.30 13.86
CA ILE A 476 -7.08 -24.17 13.52
C ILE A 476 -6.39 -25.55 13.59
N ASN A 477 -6.54 -26.27 14.69
CA ASN A 477 -5.94 -27.59 14.88
C ASN A 477 -6.45 -28.60 13.82
N ASN A 478 -7.73 -28.56 13.50
CA ASN A 478 -8.31 -29.42 12.48
C ASN A 478 -7.74 -29.16 11.08
N SER A 479 -7.43 -27.91 10.74
CA SER A 479 -6.78 -27.55 9.47
C SER A 479 -5.44 -28.27 9.29
N PHE A 480 -4.68 -28.43 10.36
CA PHE A 480 -3.37 -29.09 10.33
C PHE A 480 -3.41 -30.61 10.63
N LYS A 481 -4.58 -31.20 10.86
CA LYS A 481 -4.72 -32.63 11.25
C LYS A 481 -4.04 -33.59 10.26
N SER A 482 -4.08 -33.28 8.96
CA SER A 482 -3.44 -34.10 7.92
C SER A 482 -1.94 -33.83 7.75
N LEU A 483 -1.37 -32.81 8.42
CA LEU A 483 0.05 -32.48 8.32
C LEU A 483 0.87 -33.46 9.17
N PRO A 484 1.93 -34.11 8.62
CA PRO A 484 2.75 -35.04 9.39
C PRO A 484 3.45 -34.33 10.57
N LYS A 485 3.51 -35.01 11.72
CA LYS A 485 4.08 -34.48 12.98
C LYS A 485 5.47 -33.84 12.84
N LYS A 486 6.32 -34.33 11.94
CA LYS A 486 7.65 -33.76 11.66
C LYS A 486 7.63 -32.33 11.14
N TYR A 487 6.48 -31.84 10.64
CA TYR A 487 6.30 -30.48 10.14
C TYR A 487 5.48 -29.60 11.10
N HIS A 488 5.07 -30.12 12.26
CA HIS A 488 4.33 -29.33 13.26
C HIS A 488 5.17 -28.18 13.82
N SER A 489 6.50 -28.21 13.69
CA SER A 489 7.37 -27.07 14.01
C SER A 489 7.11 -25.82 13.15
N LEU A 490 6.40 -25.95 12.03
CA LEU A 490 5.95 -24.82 11.21
C LEU A 490 4.77 -24.09 11.84
N ILE A 491 4.03 -24.73 12.76
CA ILE A 491 2.83 -24.17 13.39
C ILE A 491 3.27 -23.39 14.63
N PRO A 492 2.99 -22.08 14.73
CA PRO A 492 3.31 -21.31 15.93
C PRO A 492 2.57 -21.83 17.16
N GLN A 493 3.22 -21.73 18.32
CA GLN A 493 2.64 -22.11 19.62
C GLN A 493 1.79 -20.99 20.25
N SER A 494 1.53 -19.92 19.50
CA SER A 494 0.72 -18.80 20.00
C SER A 494 -0.75 -19.19 20.11
N HIS A 495 -1.39 -18.77 21.21
CA HIS A 495 -2.83 -18.88 21.45
C HIS A 495 -3.53 -17.52 21.38
N THR A 496 -2.85 -16.51 20.84
CA THR A 496 -3.39 -15.15 20.67
C THR A 496 -3.41 -14.78 19.20
N ILE A 497 -4.36 -13.94 18.85
CA ILE A 497 -4.58 -13.37 17.52
C ILE A 497 -4.65 -11.86 17.64
N LEU A 498 -4.35 -11.15 16.56
CA LEU A 498 -4.50 -9.69 16.50
C LEU A 498 -5.69 -9.30 15.65
N HIS A 499 -6.44 -8.34 16.14
CA HIS A 499 -7.49 -7.64 15.40
C HIS A 499 -7.01 -6.24 14.97
N PRO A 500 -7.46 -5.71 13.82
CA PRO A 500 -7.06 -4.38 13.39
C PRO A 500 -7.62 -3.32 14.35
N GLU A 501 -6.75 -2.49 14.87
CA GLU A 501 -7.10 -1.37 15.74
C GLU A 501 -6.82 -0.06 15.02
N PRO A 502 -7.86 0.70 14.64
CA PRO A 502 -7.68 2.03 14.08
C PRO A 502 -7.04 2.96 15.11
N THR A 503 -5.97 3.63 14.72
CA THR A 503 -5.27 4.63 15.53
C THR A 503 -5.20 5.95 14.77
N SER A 504 -4.85 7.05 15.46
CA SER A 504 -4.65 8.34 14.82
C SER A 504 -3.57 8.32 13.72
N ALA A 505 -2.57 7.44 13.85
CA ALA A 505 -1.51 7.24 12.87
C ALA A 505 -1.89 6.24 11.76
N CYS A 506 -2.92 5.43 11.98
CA CYS A 506 -3.36 4.37 11.07
C CYS A 506 -4.88 4.19 11.15
N MET A 507 -5.62 5.01 10.40
CA MET A 507 -7.08 5.10 10.49
C MET A 507 -7.83 3.81 10.16
N THR A 508 -7.23 2.90 9.39
CA THR A 508 -7.84 1.63 9.00
C THR A 508 -7.39 0.45 9.85
N GLY A 509 -6.34 0.63 10.69
CA GLY A 509 -5.66 -0.45 11.38
C GLY A 509 -4.77 -1.33 10.47
N TYR A 510 -4.75 -1.04 9.15
CA TYR A 510 -3.99 -1.80 8.16
C TYR A 510 -2.93 -0.94 7.49
N SER A 511 -1.74 -1.52 7.24
CA SER A 511 -0.65 -0.87 6.49
C SER A 511 0.12 -1.89 5.68
N GLY A 512 0.00 -1.79 4.36
CA GLY A 512 0.71 -2.66 3.43
C GLY A 512 0.10 -4.06 3.26
N ARG A 513 0.85 -4.93 2.58
CA ARG A 513 0.40 -6.29 2.24
C ARG A 513 1.57 -7.26 2.27
N THR A 514 1.29 -8.52 2.64
CA THR A 514 2.23 -9.64 2.66
C THR A 514 1.73 -10.79 1.78
N ALA A 515 2.63 -11.56 1.19
CA ALA A 515 2.25 -12.72 0.41
C ALA A 515 1.83 -13.89 1.31
N VAL A 516 0.74 -14.54 0.94
CA VAL A 516 0.32 -15.84 1.47
C VAL A 516 0.46 -16.86 0.34
N THR A 517 1.21 -17.93 0.57
CA THR A 517 1.69 -18.81 -0.49
C THR A 517 1.55 -20.29 -0.15
N GLU A 518 1.26 -21.08 -1.17
CA GLU A 518 1.48 -22.53 -1.15
C GLU A 518 2.48 -22.89 -2.23
N VAL A 519 3.45 -23.72 -1.91
CA VAL A 519 4.56 -24.10 -2.79
C VAL A 519 4.59 -25.61 -2.95
N LEU A 520 4.42 -26.09 -4.17
CA LEU A 520 4.40 -27.49 -4.54
C LEU A 520 5.60 -27.82 -5.43
N PRO A 521 6.70 -28.40 -4.91
CA PRO A 521 7.77 -28.96 -5.73
C PRO A 521 7.29 -30.25 -6.42
N ILE A 522 7.67 -30.41 -7.69
CA ILE A 522 7.30 -31.58 -8.50
C ILE A 522 8.46 -32.56 -8.51
N ASP A 523 8.37 -33.60 -7.71
CA ASP A 523 9.33 -34.70 -7.64
C ASP A 523 8.86 -35.94 -8.41
N ALA A 524 9.58 -37.04 -8.34
CA ALA A 524 9.30 -38.28 -9.07
C ALA A 524 7.90 -38.83 -8.79
N GLU A 525 7.40 -38.79 -7.53
CA GLU A 525 6.04 -39.24 -7.18
C GLU A 525 4.98 -38.34 -7.85
N MET A 526 5.20 -37.02 -7.83
CA MET A 526 4.30 -36.05 -8.50
C MET A 526 4.32 -36.26 -10.01
N GLN A 527 5.48 -36.52 -10.60
CA GLN A 527 5.60 -36.84 -12.05
C GLN A 527 4.80 -38.08 -12.43
N GLU A 528 4.85 -39.13 -11.60
CA GLU A 528 4.03 -40.34 -11.84
C GLU A 528 2.53 -40.02 -11.75
N LEU A 529 2.09 -39.20 -10.82
CA LEU A 529 0.69 -38.78 -10.72
C LEU A 529 0.26 -37.96 -11.94
N ILE A 530 1.12 -37.05 -12.46
CA ILE A 530 0.86 -36.34 -13.71
C ILE A 530 0.65 -37.33 -14.87
N LEU A 531 1.54 -38.30 -15.01
CA LEU A 531 1.44 -39.32 -16.09
C LEU A 531 0.21 -40.21 -15.99
N LYS A 532 -0.29 -40.45 -14.77
CA LYS A 532 -1.51 -41.20 -14.50
C LYS A 532 -2.78 -40.39 -14.63
N ASN A 533 -2.65 -39.07 -14.87
CA ASN A 533 -3.75 -38.12 -14.87
C ASN A 533 -4.58 -38.21 -13.58
N ALA A 534 -3.87 -38.26 -12.43
CA ALA A 534 -4.43 -38.42 -11.11
C ALA A 534 -5.34 -37.24 -10.71
N SER A 535 -6.21 -37.45 -9.72
CA SER A 535 -7.09 -36.41 -9.18
C SER A 535 -6.33 -35.38 -8.34
N GLU A 536 -6.91 -34.20 -8.15
CA GLU A 536 -6.34 -33.17 -7.26
C GLU A 536 -6.17 -33.69 -5.82
N GLU A 537 -7.05 -34.56 -5.36
CA GLU A 537 -6.99 -35.20 -4.04
C GLU A 537 -5.76 -36.11 -3.90
N GLU A 538 -5.44 -36.89 -4.92
CA GLU A 538 -4.25 -37.76 -4.92
C GLU A 538 -2.97 -36.90 -4.90
N PHE A 539 -2.92 -35.81 -5.68
CA PHE A 539 -1.82 -34.84 -5.60
C PHE A 539 -1.71 -34.21 -4.21
N PHE A 540 -2.83 -33.80 -3.62
CA PHE A 540 -2.84 -33.24 -2.29
C PHE A 540 -2.29 -34.21 -1.24
N HIS A 541 -2.75 -35.46 -1.25
CA HIS A 541 -2.27 -36.48 -0.31
C HIS A 541 -0.78 -36.77 -0.45
N ALA A 542 -0.28 -36.84 -1.68
CA ALA A 542 1.15 -37.04 -1.94
C ALA A 542 1.98 -35.82 -1.48
N ALA A 543 1.53 -34.60 -1.78
CA ALA A 543 2.16 -33.35 -1.35
C ALA A 543 2.17 -33.24 0.19
N ARG A 544 1.05 -33.57 0.81
CA ARG A 544 0.86 -33.46 2.26
C ARG A 544 1.86 -34.30 3.06
N LYS A 545 2.15 -35.51 2.63
CA LYS A 545 3.19 -36.37 3.23
C LYS A 545 4.56 -35.70 3.26
N LYS A 546 4.81 -34.71 2.39
CA LYS A 546 6.09 -33.97 2.23
C LYS A 546 6.07 -32.59 2.88
N GLY A 547 5.01 -32.27 3.63
CA GLY A 547 4.89 -31.00 4.36
C GLY A 547 4.30 -29.86 3.55
N PHE A 548 3.55 -30.16 2.51
CA PHE A 548 2.83 -29.13 1.76
C PHE A 548 1.85 -28.38 2.67
N VAL A 549 1.97 -27.06 2.70
CA VAL A 549 1.12 -26.14 3.43
C VAL A 549 0.27 -25.37 2.42
N THR A 550 -1.04 -25.35 2.64
CA THR A 550 -2.00 -24.65 1.75
C THR A 550 -1.98 -23.16 2.01
N ILE A 551 -2.55 -22.36 1.09
CA ILE A 551 -2.73 -20.91 1.27
C ILE A 551 -3.47 -20.60 2.59
N GLN A 552 -4.52 -21.34 2.90
CA GLN A 552 -5.27 -21.17 4.12
C GLN A 552 -4.41 -21.41 5.36
N GLU A 553 -3.62 -22.47 5.36
CA GLU A 553 -2.73 -22.80 6.47
C GLU A 553 -1.57 -21.80 6.62
N ASP A 554 -0.99 -21.31 5.51
CA ASP A 554 0.01 -20.26 5.55
C ASP A 554 -0.59 -18.95 6.11
N ALA A 555 -1.85 -18.63 5.78
CA ALA A 555 -2.57 -17.51 6.40
C ALA A 555 -2.77 -17.71 7.91
N ILE A 556 -3.14 -18.91 8.35
CA ILE A 556 -3.27 -19.24 9.78
C ILE A 556 -1.92 -19.08 10.48
N ILE A 557 -0.84 -19.62 9.93
CA ILE A 557 0.51 -19.50 10.49
C ILE A 557 0.90 -18.03 10.64
N LYS A 558 0.62 -17.21 9.63
CA LYS A 558 0.91 -15.76 9.66
C LYS A 558 0.05 -15.01 10.68
N ALA A 559 -1.22 -15.38 10.83
CA ALA A 559 -2.09 -14.78 11.85
C ALA A 559 -1.62 -15.12 13.27
N LEU A 560 -1.21 -16.38 13.53
CA LEU A 560 -0.64 -16.79 14.80
C LEU A 560 0.74 -16.20 15.08
N ASN A 561 1.49 -15.82 14.04
CA ASN A 561 2.74 -15.06 14.16
C ASN A 561 2.52 -13.55 14.30
N HIS A 562 1.26 -13.08 14.31
CA HIS A 562 0.92 -11.66 14.36
C HIS A 562 1.40 -10.86 13.12
N GLU A 563 1.60 -11.52 11.99
CA GLU A 563 1.99 -10.88 10.73
C GLU A 563 0.78 -10.29 9.98
N ILE A 564 -0.38 -10.95 10.11
CA ILE A 564 -1.66 -10.52 9.52
C ILE A 564 -2.76 -10.58 10.58
N PRO A 565 -3.81 -9.78 10.47
CA PRO A 565 -4.94 -9.84 11.41
C PRO A 565 -5.80 -11.09 11.17
N PHE A 566 -6.54 -11.47 12.20
CA PHE A 566 -7.40 -12.66 12.20
C PHE A 566 -8.45 -12.65 11.07
N GLU A 567 -8.99 -11.49 10.73
CA GLU A 567 -10.00 -11.32 9.69
C GLU A 567 -9.48 -11.74 8.32
N GLU A 568 -8.21 -11.49 8.03
CA GLU A 568 -7.59 -11.89 6.76
C GLU A 568 -7.50 -13.41 6.63
N MET A 569 -7.35 -14.14 7.71
CA MET A 569 -7.31 -15.61 7.70
C MET A 569 -8.60 -16.21 7.09
N SER A 570 -9.76 -15.63 7.39
CA SER A 570 -11.06 -16.12 6.93
C SER A 570 -11.30 -15.92 5.41
N VAL A 571 -10.58 -14.98 4.79
CA VAL A 571 -10.70 -14.67 3.36
C VAL A 571 -10.13 -15.78 2.48
N PHE A 572 -9.20 -16.58 2.99
CA PHE A 572 -8.46 -17.58 2.22
C PHE A 572 -9.03 -19.00 2.31
N GLY A 573 -10.19 -19.16 2.96
CA GLY A 573 -10.88 -20.45 3.06
C GLY A 573 -11.32 -20.99 1.71
N THR A 574 -10.50 -21.83 1.06
CA THR A 574 -10.94 -22.69 -0.04
C THR A 574 -11.40 -24.02 0.52
N LYS A 575 -12.66 -24.39 0.22
CA LYS A 575 -13.14 -25.76 0.42
C LYS A 575 -12.40 -26.67 -0.58
N ILE A 576 -11.19 -27.11 -0.23
CA ILE A 576 -10.55 -28.24 -0.90
C ILE A 576 -10.59 -29.39 0.11
N GLY A 577 -11.34 -30.44 -0.19
CA GLY A 577 -11.43 -31.67 0.62
C GLY A 577 -12.40 -31.61 1.80
N ALA A 578 -13.43 -30.76 1.77
CA ALA A 578 -14.62 -31.00 2.56
C ALA A 578 -15.53 -31.98 1.78
N SER A 579 -15.16 -33.28 1.75
CA SER A 579 -16.17 -34.31 1.71
C SER A 579 -16.99 -34.13 2.99
N ASP A 580 -18.29 -33.99 2.84
CA ASP A 580 -19.28 -33.91 3.87
C ASP A 580 -18.93 -34.76 5.10
N VAL A 581 -18.33 -34.14 6.13
CA VAL A 581 -18.39 -34.64 7.49
C VAL A 581 -19.66 -34.04 8.03
N GLU A 582 -20.70 -34.87 8.03
CA GLU A 582 -21.98 -34.58 8.64
C GLU A 582 -21.78 -34.05 10.07
N SER A 583 -22.68 -33.20 10.46
CA SER A 583 -22.77 -32.44 11.71
C SER A 583 -22.86 -33.28 13.00
N GLU A 584 -22.59 -34.58 12.97
CA GLU A 584 -22.63 -35.46 14.14
C GLU A 584 -21.29 -35.57 14.89
N ASP A 585 -20.14 -35.22 14.28
CA ASP A 585 -18.83 -35.28 14.95
C ASP A 585 -18.47 -34.02 15.78
N TYR A 586 -19.30 -32.98 15.73
CA TYR A 586 -19.03 -31.72 16.41
C TYR A 586 -19.24 -31.79 17.94
N GLU A 587 -20.24 -32.55 18.39
CA GLU A 587 -20.52 -32.74 19.82
C GLU A 587 -19.53 -33.71 20.50
N THR A 588 -19.04 -34.72 19.76
CA THR A 588 -18.07 -35.70 20.31
C THR A 588 -16.62 -35.18 20.37
N ALA A 589 -16.24 -34.18 19.56
CA ALA A 589 -14.91 -33.58 19.61
C ALA A 589 -14.76 -32.60 20.79
N VAL A 590 -15.84 -31.93 21.19
CA VAL A 590 -15.85 -31.02 22.34
C VAL A 590 -15.80 -31.81 23.66
N ASP A 591 -16.47 -32.96 23.75
CA ASP A 591 -16.47 -33.81 24.95
C ASP A 591 -15.14 -34.53 25.20
N ASN A 592 -14.34 -34.78 24.15
CA ASN A 592 -13.03 -35.43 24.30
C ASN A 592 -11.88 -34.48 24.64
N LEU A 593 -12.03 -33.17 24.43
CA LEU A 593 -11.03 -32.14 24.78
C LEU A 593 -11.18 -31.65 26.24
N THR A 594 -12.38 -31.77 26.84
CA THR A 594 -12.64 -31.29 28.19
C THR A 594 -12.09 -32.20 29.31
N ASP A 595 -11.77 -33.46 29.02
CA ASP A 595 -11.39 -34.41 30.08
C ASP A 595 -9.88 -34.67 30.22
N ILE A 596 -9.03 -34.27 29.26
CA ILE A 596 -7.59 -34.59 29.32
C ILE A 596 -6.70 -33.35 29.52
N GLU A 597 -7.00 -32.22 28.89
CA GLU A 597 -6.14 -31.02 28.97
C GLU A 597 -6.52 -30.06 30.08
N VAL A 598 -7.79 -30.02 30.49
CA VAL A 598 -8.21 -29.24 31.67
C VAL A 598 -7.75 -29.86 32.98
N ALA A 599 -7.55 -31.18 33.02
CA ALA A 599 -7.02 -31.87 34.20
C ALA A 599 -5.51 -31.62 34.41
N GLU A 600 -4.71 -31.45 33.35
CA GLU A 600 -3.28 -31.14 33.47
C GLU A 600 -3.02 -29.64 33.75
N ALA A 601 -3.85 -28.73 33.29
CA ALA A 601 -3.73 -27.31 33.59
C ALA A 601 -4.18 -26.92 35.02
N ILE A 602 -5.05 -27.70 35.63
CA ILE A 602 -5.50 -27.48 37.03
C ILE A 602 -4.57 -28.14 38.06
N MET A 603 -3.83 -29.19 37.71
CA MET A 603 -2.93 -29.87 38.62
C MET A 603 -1.47 -29.34 38.63
N GLY A 604 -1.15 -28.37 37.74
CA GLY A 604 0.18 -27.76 37.65
C GLY A 604 0.44 -26.54 38.55
N ASN A 605 -0.56 -26.04 39.29
CA ASN A 605 -0.44 -24.78 40.04
C ASN A 605 -0.48 -24.89 41.58
N ASP A 606 -0.30 -26.06 42.16
CA ASP A 606 -0.40 -26.23 43.65
C ASP A 606 0.84 -26.87 44.31
N GLU A 607 2.05 -26.61 43.80
CA GLU A 607 3.28 -26.95 44.52
C GLU A 607 4.33 -25.84 44.51
N THR A 608 4.03 -24.67 45.08
CA THR A 608 5.04 -23.77 45.67
C THR A 608 4.41 -22.80 46.69
N ALA A 609 3.93 -23.37 47.83
CA ALA A 609 3.74 -22.55 49.04
C ALA A 609 3.83 -23.46 50.27
N SER A 610 5.04 -23.83 50.66
CA SER A 610 5.45 -24.05 52.06
C SER A 610 6.87 -24.65 52.11
N HIS A 611 7.86 -23.81 52.26
CA HIS A 611 8.90 -23.88 53.30
C HIS A 611 9.84 -22.68 53.15
#